data_026a530be65b9b2a398750978650daa6
#
_entry.id   026a530be65b9b2a398750978650daa6
#
_cell.length_a   1.000
_cell.length_b   1.000
_cell.length_c   1.000
_cell.angle_alpha   90.00
_cell.angle_beta   90.00
_cell.angle_gamma   90.00
#
_symmetry.space_group_name_H-M   'P 1'
#
loop_
_entity.id
_entity.type
_entity.pdbx_description
1 polymer ?
#
loop_
_entity_poly.entity_id
_entity_poly.type
_entity_poly.pdbx_seq_one_letter_code
_entity_poly.pdbx_strand_id
1 'polypeptide(L)'
;MGLKIPKVMIAAVKSGSGKTTITCAFLKQLLCRKKHPVSFKCGPDYIDPMFHEQVLKIPSKNLDTFFSDALQIQALYEMELPGHDIAVLEGVMGLYDGLGGIREEASSYALAKATNTPILLTVNARGMGRSLLALLSGFLQYDTAHLIKGV
;
A
#
# COMPACT_ATOMS: atom_id res chain seq x y z
N MET A 1 -21.10 10.10 -7.99
CA MET A 1 -19.96 9.47 -8.67
C MET A 1 -18.71 9.96 -7.97
N GLY A 2 -18.01 9.12 -7.20
CA GLY A 2 -16.82 9.54 -6.44
C GLY A 2 -15.67 9.95 -7.38
N LEU A 3 -14.83 10.85 -6.91
CA LEU A 3 -13.61 11.27 -7.63
C LEU A 3 -12.69 10.07 -7.82
N LYS A 4 -12.30 9.78 -9.06
CA LYS A 4 -11.36 8.70 -9.38
C LYS A 4 -10.04 9.29 -9.82
N ILE A 5 -8.99 9.07 -9.03
CA ILE A 5 -7.61 9.38 -9.40
C ILE A 5 -6.80 8.09 -9.53
N PRO A 6 -5.68 8.09 -10.27
CA PRO A 6 -4.74 6.98 -10.27
C PRO A 6 -4.31 6.61 -8.84
N LYS A 7 -4.12 5.33 -8.60
CA LYS A 7 -3.71 4.83 -7.29
C LYS A 7 -2.82 3.60 -7.41
N VAL A 8 -1.97 3.40 -6.42
CA VAL A 8 -1.10 2.22 -6.30
C VAL A 8 -0.82 1.92 -4.83
N MET A 9 -0.75 0.65 -4.49
CA MET A 9 -0.26 0.21 -3.18
C MET A 9 1.14 -0.36 -3.34
N ILE A 10 2.08 0.09 -2.50
CA ILE A 10 3.40 -0.52 -2.36
C ILE A 10 3.33 -1.49 -1.18
N ALA A 11 3.38 -2.77 -1.47
CA ALA A 11 3.35 -3.84 -0.49
C ALA A 11 4.59 -4.73 -0.63
N ALA A 12 4.79 -5.69 0.27
CA ALA A 12 5.95 -6.57 0.23
C ALA A 12 5.59 -8.00 0.60
N VAL A 13 6.47 -8.94 0.23
CA VAL A 13 6.33 -10.35 0.61
C VAL A 13 6.52 -10.59 2.11
N LYS A 14 7.27 -9.71 2.79
CA LYS A 14 7.50 -9.76 4.24
C LYS A 14 7.92 -8.40 4.79
N SER A 15 7.91 -8.27 6.11
CA SER A 15 8.49 -7.11 6.80
C SER A 15 9.98 -6.93 6.45
N GLY A 16 10.47 -5.68 6.45
CA GLY A 16 11.88 -5.37 6.15
C GLY A 16 12.28 -5.50 4.67
N SER A 17 11.33 -5.61 3.73
CA SER A 17 11.61 -5.68 2.28
C SER A 17 11.73 -4.31 1.60
N GLY A 18 11.84 -3.22 2.36
CA GLY A 18 12.10 -1.89 1.81
C GLY A 18 10.87 -1.09 1.38
N LYS A 19 9.65 -1.48 1.79
CA LYS A 19 8.41 -0.76 1.45
C LYS A 19 8.52 0.75 1.68
N THR A 20 8.83 1.16 2.89
CA THR A 20 8.91 2.57 3.29
C THR A 20 9.93 3.35 2.45
N THR A 21 11.11 2.77 2.21
CA THR A 21 12.12 3.40 1.36
C THR A 21 11.61 3.62 -0.07
N ILE A 22 10.99 2.59 -0.66
CA ILE A 22 10.44 2.67 -2.01
C ILE A 22 9.26 3.65 -2.06
N THR A 23 8.38 3.62 -1.07
CA THR A 23 7.25 4.56 -0.98
C THR A 23 7.73 6.00 -0.90
N CYS A 24 8.68 6.30 -0.01
CA CYS A 24 9.24 7.65 0.11
C CYS A 24 9.94 8.12 -1.17
N ALA A 25 10.71 7.23 -1.82
CA ALA A 25 11.36 7.55 -3.09
C ALA A 25 10.34 7.83 -4.20
N PHE A 26 9.28 7.03 -4.28
CA PHE A 26 8.21 7.20 -5.25
C PHE A 26 7.43 8.50 -5.01
N LEU A 27 7.03 8.78 -3.77
CA LEU A 27 6.38 10.03 -3.39
C LEU A 27 7.26 11.25 -3.73
N LYS A 28 8.56 11.20 -3.40
CA LYS A 28 9.50 12.26 -3.76
C LYS A 28 9.59 12.47 -5.27
N GLN A 29 9.63 11.37 -6.04
CA GLN A 29 9.67 11.46 -7.49
C GLN A 29 8.38 12.08 -8.08
N LEU A 30 7.22 11.80 -7.50
CA LEU A 30 5.97 12.44 -7.89
C LEU A 30 6.02 13.95 -7.67
N LEU A 31 6.54 14.41 -6.52
CA LEU A 31 6.73 15.85 -6.26
C LEU A 31 7.70 16.48 -7.26
N CYS A 32 8.82 15.82 -7.60
CA CYS A 32 9.76 16.31 -8.61
C CYS A 32 9.10 16.46 -9.99
N ARG A 33 8.07 15.64 -10.27
CA ARG A 33 7.25 15.74 -11.49
C ARG A 33 6.07 16.71 -11.35
N LYS A 34 6.07 17.55 -10.31
CA LYS A 34 5.01 18.53 -10.03
C LYS A 34 3.62 17.89 -9.89
N LYS A 35 3.54 16.69 -9.36
CA LYS A 35 2.30 16.01 -8.98
C LYS A 35 1.95 16.33 -7.54
N HIS A 36 0.66 16.26 -7.22
CA HIS A 36 0.12 16.47 -5.88
C HIS A 36 -0.37 15.12 -5.32
N PRO A 37 0.53 14.25 -4.81
CA PRO A 37 0.11 12.97 -4.25
C PRO A 37 -0.57 13.14 -2.89
N VAL A 38 -1.46 12.20 -2.57
CA VAL A 38 -1.91 11.89 -1.21
C VAL A 38 -1.40 10.52 -0.82
N SER A 39 -0.99 10.36 0.43
CA SER A 39 -0.43 9.11 0.95
C SER A 39 -1.37 8.48 1.98
N PHE A 40 -1.43 7.14 1.97
CA PHE A 40 -2.15 6.38 2.98
C PHE A 40 -1.24 5.28 3.53
N LYS A 41 -1.31 5.05 4.83
CA LYS A 41 -0.63 3.94 5.50
C LYS A 41 -1.64 2.90 5.96
N CYS A 42 -1.38 1.63 5.65
CA CYS A 42 -2.15 0.51 6.20
C CYS A 42 -1.88 0.36 7.69
N GLY A 43 -2.95 0.26 8.49
CA GLY A 43 -2.87 0.06 9.92
C GLY A 43 -2.57 1.31 10.75
N PRO A 44 -2.44 1.19 12.08
CA PRO A 44 -2.29 2.31 13.02
C PRO A 44 -0.82 2.73 13.16
N ASP A 45 -0.17 3.09 12.07
CA ASP A 45 1.22 3.56 12.07
C ASP A 45 1.26 5.10 12.17
N TYR A 46 2.07 5.64 13.08
CA TYR A 46 2.23 7.08 13.26
C TYR A 46 3.53 7.62 12.64
N ILE A 47 4.55 6.77 12.48
CA ILE A 47 5.89 7.19 12.06
C ILE A 47 5.90 7.54 10.58
N ASP A 48 5.43 6.63 9.73
CA ASP A 48 5.45 6.82 8.28
C ASP A 48 4.56 8.00 7.83
N PRO A 49 3.29 8.13 8.31
CA PRO A 49 2.49 9.31 8.01
C PRO A 49 3.11 10.63 8.46
N MET A 50 3.69 10.67 9.68
CA MET A 50 4.40 11.86 10.16
C MET A 50 5.58 12.23 9.26
N PHE A 51 6.35 11.25 8.79
CA PHE A 51 7.47 11.50 7.88
C PHE A 51 6.96 12.06 6.54
N HIS A 52 5.90 11.51 5.98
CA HIS A 52 5.31 11.99 4.74
C HIS A 52 4.82 13.43 4.88
N GLU A 53 4.14 13.77 5.99
CA GLU A 53 3.63 15.13 6.23
C GLU A 53 4.72 16.13 6.57
N GLN A 54 5.61 15.80 7.49
CA GLN A 54 6.59 16.75 8.01
C GLN A 54 7.80 16.91 7.09
N VAL A 55 8.28 15.83 6.47
CA VAL A 55 9.49 15.84 5.64
C VAL A 55 9.16 16.03 4.17
N LEU A 56 8.21 15.27 3.63
CA LEU A 56 7.85 15.34 2.22
C LEU A 56 6.78 16.38 1.93
N LYS A 57 6.09 16.90 2.95
CA LYS A 57 4.95 17.82 2.82
C LYS A 57 3.80 17.24 1.99
N ILE A 58 3.57 15.95 2.15
CA ILE A 58 2.50 15.20 1.48
C ILE A 58 1.46 14.83 2.54
N PRO A 59 0.18 15.17 2.38
CA PRO A 59 -0.88 14.71 3.28
C PRO A 59 -0.87 13.19 3.38
N SER A 60 -0.93 12.69 4.61
CA SER A 60 -0.89 11.25 4.88
C SER A 60 -1.91 10.85 5.94
N LYS A 61 -2.63 9.75 5.71
CA LYS A 61 -3.66 9.23 6.62
C LYS A 61 -3.50 7.73 6.82
N ASN A 62 -3.97 7.25 7.95
CA ASN A 62 -4.07 5.82 8.21
C ASN A 62 -5.40 5.28 7.69
N LEU A 63 -5.35 4.09 7.09
CA LEU A 63 -6.52 3.29 6.75
C LEU A 63 -6.37 1.92 7.40
N ASP A 64 -7.26 1.60 8.33
CA ASP A 64 -7.14 0.38 9.13
C ASP A 64 -8.41 -0.47 9.02
N THR A 65 -8.28 -1.61 8.35
CA THR A 65 -9.37 -2.57 8.16
C THR A 65 -9.67 -3.42 9.40
N PHE A 66 -8.92 -3.22 10.49
CA PHE A 66 -9.27 -3.79 11.80
C PHE A 66 -10.40 -3.00 12.49
N PHE A 67 -10.35 -1.68 12.41
CA PHE A 67 -11.33 -0.81 13.07
C PHE A 67 -12.48 -0.37 12.16
N SER A 68 -12.34 -0.53 10.84
CA SER A 68 -13.30 -0.02 9.86
C SER A 68 -13.64 -1.09 8.84
N ASP A 69 -14.91 -1.20 8.50
CA ASP A 69 -15.36 -2.06 7.42
C ASP A 69 -15.00 -1.49 6.03
N ALA A 70 -15.24 -2.28 4.98
CA ALA A 70 -14.85 -1.90 3.63
C ALA A 70 -15.55 -0.62 3.13
N LEU A 71 -16.78 -0.35 3.55
CA LEU A 71 -17.53 0.85 3.15
C LEU A 71 -16.96 2.08 3.87
N GLN A 72 -16.65 1.95 5.16
CA GLN A 72 -16.01 3.01 5.94
C GLN A 72 -14.61 3.33 5.40
N ILE A 73 -13.80 2.31 5.09
CA ILE A 73 -12.49 2.48 4.46
C ILE A 73 -12.62 3.22 3.12
N GLN A 74 -13.56 2.82 2.28
CA GLN A 74 -13.78 3.47 0.99
C GLN A 74 -14.19 4.95 1.18
N ALA A 75 -15.07 5.25 2.12
CA ALA A 75 -15.48 6.61 2.44
C ALA A 75 -14.31 7.47 2.96
N LEU A 76 -13.55 6.96 3.92
CA LEU A 76 -12.35 7.64 4.45
C LEU A 76 -11.32 7.91 3.35
N TYR A 77 -11.08 6.92 2.48
CA TYR A 77 -10.20 7.05 1.34
C TYR A 77 -10.68 8.16 0.39
N GLU A 78 -11.96 8.14 -0.01
CA GLU A 78 -12.51 9.11 -0.98
C GLU A 78 -12.56 10.54 -0.45
N MET A 79 -12.70 10.74 0.86
CA MET A 79 -12.69 12.06 1.49
C MET A 79 -11.37 12.82 1.31
N GLU A 80 -10.25 12.10 1.20
CA GLU A 80 -8.91 12.69 1.08
C GLU A 80 -8.45 12.89 -0.37
N LEU A 81 -9.24 12.47 -1.38
CA LEU A 81 -8.84 12.56 -2.79
C LEU A 81 -8.94 13.98 -3.41
N PRO A 82 -9.86 14.87 -2.99
CA PRO A 82 -10.01 16.18 -3.64
C PRO A 82 -8.71 16.99 -3.61
N GLY A 83 -8.32 17.52 -4.77
CA GLY A 83 -7.10 18.32 -4.92
C GLY A 83 -5.82 17.52 -5.14
N HIS A 84 -5.92 16.21 -5.23
CA HIS A 84 -4.77 15.32 -5.47
C HIS A 84 -4.81 14.63 -6.83
N ASP A 85 -3.61 14.38 -7.41
CA ASP A 85 -3.45 13.76 -8.73
C ASP A 85 -3.32 12.23 -8.68
N ILE A 86 -2.84 11.71 -7.55
CA ILE A 86 -2.55 10.28 -7.36
C ILE A 86 -2.58 9.92 -5.88
N ALA A 87 -3.12 8.74 -5.57
CA ALA A 87 -3.07 8.17 -4.24
C ALA A 87 -2.01 7.06 -4.16
N VAL A 88 -1.16 7.12 -3.15
CA VAL A 88 -0.14 6.11 -2.87
C VAL A 88 -0.43 5.48 -1.52
N LEU A 89 -0.67 4.18 -1.50
CA LEU A 89 -0.91 3.41 -0.29
C LEU A 89 0.37 2.65 0.08
N GLU A 90 0.77 2.68 1.34
CA GLU A 90 1.86 1.85 1.85
C GLU A 90 1.32 0.73 2.72
N GLY A 91 1.67 -0.50 2.36
CA GLY A 91 1.30 -1.69 3.11
C GLY A 91 2.06 -1.85 4.43
N VAL A 92 1.58 -2.75 5.26
CA VAL A 92 2.17 -3.16 6.53
C VAL A 92 2.62 -4.62 6.46
N MET A 93 3.66 -5.01 7.18
CA MET A 93 4.19 -6.40 7.23
C MET A 93 4.33 -7.05 5.85
N GLY A 94 4.02 -8.33 5.70
CA GLY A 94 3.83 -9.00 4.41
C GLY A 94 2.42 -8.74 3.87
N LEU A 95 2.26 -8.86 2.56
CA LEU A 95 1.02 -8.52 1.85
C LEU A 95 -0.22 -9.18 2.47
N TYR A 96 -0.11 -10.46 2.83
CA TYR A 96 -1.20 -11.26 3.36
C TYR A 96 -1.19 -11.39 4.88
N ASP A 97 -0.18 -10.81 5.56
CA ASP A 97 -0.04 -10.88 7.01
C ASP A 97 -1.00 -9.90 7.68
N GLY A 98 -2.08 -10.39 8.20
CA GLY A 98 -3.06 -9.61 8.95
C GLY A 98 -3.07 -9.97 10.43
N LEU A 99 -4.23 -9.99 11.04
CA LEU A 99 -4.40 -10.17 12.47
C LEU A 99 -3.81 -11.51 12.95
N GLY A 100 -2.86 -11.43 13.87
CA GLY A 100 -2.15 -12.59 14.39
C GLY A 100 -1.26 -13.31 13.38
N GLY A 101 -1.05 -12.73 12.19
CA GLY A 101 -0.26 -13.34 11.10
C GLY A 101 -0.95 -14.49 10.37
N ILE A 102 -2.21 -14.79 10.69
CA ILE A 102 -2.97 -15.94 10.15
C ILE A 102 -4.31 -15.57 9.53
N ARG A 103 -4.81 -14.37 9.80
CA ARG A 103 -6.07 -13.87 9.22
C ARG A 103 -5.79 -12.79 8.20
N GLU A 104 -6.69 -12.63 7.24
CA GLU A 104 -6.56 -11.58 6.22
C GLU A 104 -6.94 -10.20 6.76
N GLU A 105 -7.78 -10.13 7.80
CA GLU A 105 -8.20 -8.86 8.42
C GLU A 105 -6.98 -8.05 8.87
N ALA A 106 -7.01 -6.75 8.67
CA ALA A 106 -5.93 -5.81 8.93
C ALA A 106 -4.67 -6.00 8.08
N SER A 107 -4.71 -6.87 7.06
CA SER A 107 -3.60 -7.02 6.11
C SER A 107 -3.59 -5.92 5.05
N SER A 108 -2.42 -5.75 4.41
CA SER A 108 -2.29 -4.89 3.23
C SER A 108 -3.21 -5.35 2.09
N TYR A 109 -3.41 -6.65 1.94
CA TYR A 109 -4.29 -7.21 0.91
C TYR A 109 -5.76 -6.89 1.17
N ALA A 110 -6.21 -6.97 2.43
CA ALA A 110 -7.57 -6.56 2.80
C ALA A 110 -7.83 -5.08 2.46
N LEU A 111 -6.87 -4.19 2.76
CA LEU A 111 -6.97 -2.78 2.40
C LEU A 111 -6.98 -2.57 0.88
N ALA A 112 -6.12 -3.28 0.14
CA ALA A 112 -6.09 -3.21 -1.32
C ALA A 112 -7.43 -3.65 -1.94
N LYS A 113 -8.06 -4.70 -1.39
CA LYS A 113 -9.41 -5.14 -1.81
C LYS A 113 -10.46 -4.10 -1.50
N ALA A 114 -10.49 -3.58 -0.26
CA ALA A 114 -11.48 -2.58 0.17
C ALA A 114 -11.44 -1.31 -0.70
N THR A 115 -10.25 -0.89 -1.11
CA THR A 115 -10.05 0.30 -1.95
C THR A 115 -9.95 -0.03 -3.45
N ASN A 116 -10.00 -1.29 -3.85
CA ASN A 116 -9.76 -1.77 -5.22
C ASN A 116 -8.46 -1.17 -5.81
N THR A 117 -7.36 -1.26 -5.06
CA THR A 117 -6.07 -0.63 -5.41
C THR A 117 -5.11 -1.66 -5.99
N PRO A 118 -4.53 -1.41 -7.19
CA PRO A 118 -3.49 -2.26 -7.76
C PRO A 118 -2.23 -2.24 -6.87
N ILE A 119 -1.56 -3.39 -6.79
CA ILE A 119 -0.41 -3.62 -5.92
C ILE A 119 0.87 -3.71 -6.76
N LEU A 120 1.88 -2.96 -6.34
CA LEU A 120 3.28 -3.16 -6.68
C LEU A 120 3.94 -3.93 -5.53
N LEU A 121 4.31 -5.19 -5.78
CA LEU A 121 4.86 -6.08 -4.76
C LEU A 121 6.37 -5.95 -4.69
N THR A 122 6.92 -5.49 -3.57
CA THR A 122 8.36 -5.42 -3.36
C THR A 122 8.91 -6.72 -2.79
N VAL A 123 10.02 -7.18 -3.33
CA VAL A 123 10.68 -8.43 -2.93
C VAL A 123 12.16 -8.18 -2.67
N ASN A 124 12.65 -8.58 -1.51
CA ASN A 124 14.09 -8.63 -1.28
C ASN A 124 14.62 -9.97 -1.81
N ALA A 125 15.17 -9.94 -3.02
CA ALA A 125 15.72 -11.11 -3.70
C ALA A 125 17.18 -11.43 -3.34
N ARG A 126 17.74 -10.80 -2.29
CA ARG A 126 19.13 -11.05 -1.88
C ARG A 126 19.34 -12.53 -1.55
N GLY A 127 20.31 -13.16 -2.20
CA GLY A 127 20.64 -14.58 -2.03
C GLY A 127 19.65 -15.54 -2.68
N MET A 128 18.71 -15.04 -3.50
CA MET A 128 17.74 -15.87 -4.22
C MET A 128 18.11 -15.98 -5.70
N GLY A 129 18.06 -17.20 -6.23
CA GLY A 129 18.09 -17.51 -7.65
C GLY A 129 16.69 -17.85 -8.17
N ARG A 130 16.56 -19.01 -8.83
CA ARG A 130 15.25 -19.49 -9.36
C ARG A 130 14.16 -19.68 -8.29
N SER A 131 14.53 -19.83 -7.01
CA SER A 131 13.57 -19.89 -5.90
C SER A 131 12.69 -18.66 -5.80
N LEU A 132 13.14 -17.51 -6.33
CA LEU A 132 12.30 -16.29 -6.45
C LEU A 132 11.04 -16.55 -7.28
N LEU A 133 11.14 -17.35 -8.34
CA LEU A 133 9.99 -17.69 -9.19
C LEU A 133 8.93 -18.49 -8.41
N ALA A 134 9.37 -19.44 -7.58
CA ALA A 134 8.44 -20.21 -6.73
C ALA A 134 7.73 -19.30 -5.72
N LEU A 135 8.46 -18.39 -5.09
CA LEU A 135 7.89 -17.39 -4.16
C LEU A 135 6.85 -16.51 -4.87
N LEU A 136 7.20 -15.93 -6.00
CA LEU A 136 6.31 -15.07 -6.77
C LEU A 136 5.09 -15.83 -7.28
N SER A 137 5.26 -17.05 -7.77
CA SER A 137 4.15 -17.89 -8.22
C SER A 137 3.15 -18.13 -7.10
N GLY A 138 3.61 -18.39 -5.87
CA GLY A 138 2.75 -18.54 -4.71
C GLY A 138 1.96 -17.26 -4.41
N PHE A 139 2.61 -16.11 -4.40
CA PHE A 139 1.93 -14.82 -4.18
C PHE A 139 0.88 -14.52 -5.25
N LEU A 140 1.20 -14.78 -6.54
CA LEU A 140 0.28 -14.54 -7.64
C LEU A 140 -0.91 -15.52 -7.64
N GLN A 141 -0.70 -16.77 -7.25
CA GLN A 141 -1.79 -17.75 -7.10
C GLN A 141 -2.70 -17.42 -5.92
N TYR A 142 -2.14 -16.87 -4.86
CA TYR A 142 -2.90 -16.47 -3.67
C TYR A 142 -3.69 -15.17 -3.88
N ASP A 143 -3.36 -14.38 -4.90
CA ASP A 143 -4.04 -13.14 -5.28
C ASP A 143 -5.34 -13.43 -6.05
N THR A 144 -6.37 -13.86 -5.36
CA THR A 144 -7.67 -14.18 -5.96
C THR A 144 -8.41 -12.97 -6.56
N ALA A 145 -8.08 -11.76 -6.11
CA ALA A 145 -8.65 -10.51 -6.64
C ALA A 145 -7.82 -9.93 -7.81
N HIS A 146 -6.72 -10.57 -8.17
CA HIS A 146 -5.84 -10.15 -9.26
C HIS A 146 -5.37 -8.69 -9.12
N LEU A 147 -5.01 -8.28 -7.91
CA LEU A 147 -4.58 -6.91 -7.62
C LEU A 147 -3.07 -6.69 -7.82
N ILE A 148 -2.24 -7.74 -7.73
CA ILE A 148 -0.80 -7.63 -8.00
C ILE A 148 -0.60 -7.34 -9.49
N LYS A 149 -0.09 -6.14 -9.82
CA LYS A 149 0.12 -5.67 -11.20
C LYS A 149 1.59 -5.49 -11.55
N GLY A 150 2.49 -5.62 -10.56
CA GLY A 150 3.92 -5.53 -10.77
C GLY A 150 4.71 -6.04 -9.57
N VAL A 151 5.97 -6.36 -9.80
CA VAL A 151 6.94 -6.81 -8.80
C VAL A 151 8.22 -6.01 -8.96
#